data_a1188dff8493b27ea29c43f2fee621df
#
_entry.id   a1188dff8493b27ea29c43f2fee621df
#
_cell.length_a   1.000
_cell.length_b   1.000
_cell.length_c   1.000
_cell.angle_alpha   90.00
_cell.angle_beta   90.00
_cell.angle_gamma   90.00
#
_symmetry.space_group_name_H-M   'P 1'
#
loop_
_entity.id
_entity.type
_entity.pdbx_description
1 polymer ?
#
loop_
_entity_poly.entity_id
_entity_poly.type
_entity_poly.pdbx_seq_one_letter_code
_entity_poly.pdbx_strand_id
1 'polypeptide(L)'
;TRDMRSRFGGNPIPFENFVFELLKRAGQARAYGLLADQTPVKRMPKYWTKFLNQDTAFFLGPERIARYLDAPVLYVEMKRAGVGKYSVKLHVLAEPPYEDEDAGVKIAEGYARGLEATIRAHPADWLWIHNKWKYARPPDE
;
A
#
# COMPACT_ATOMS: atom_id res chain seq x y z
N THR A 1 2.42 -1.09 20.54
CA THR A 1 2.35 -0.76 19.09
C THR A 1 1.29 0.31 18.77
N ARG A 2 0.11 0.29 19.42
CA ARG A 2 -0.93 1.32 19.23
C ARG A 2 -0.43 2.68 19.73
N ASP A 3 0.12 2.73 20.93
CA ASP A 3 0.63 3.95 21.57
C ASP A 3 1.75 4.61 20.74
N MET A 4 2.65 3.79 20.18
CA MET A 4 3.70 4.29 19.29
C MET A 4 3.13 4.96 18.03
N ARG A 5 2.09 4.37 17.40
CA ARG A 5 1.45 4.92 16.21
C ARG A 5 0.61 6.17 16.49
N SER A 6 0.09 6.30 17.70
CA SER A 6 -0.72 7.45 18.14
C SER A 6 0.11 8.63 18.62
N ARG A 7 1.40 8.42 18.88
CA ARG A 7 2.29 9.39 19.56
C ARG A 7 2.34 10.76 18.89
N PHE A 8 2.19 10.83 17.58
CA PHE A 8 2.24 12.07 16.80
C PHE A 8 0.90 12.41 16.15
N GLY A 9 -0.21 12.09 16.82
CA GLY A 9 -1.56 12.40 16.32
C GLY A 9 -2.12 11.38 15.32
N GLY A 10 -1.40 10.30 15.06
CA GLY A 10 -1.89 9.19 14.25
C GLY A 10 -3.07 8.49 14.94
N ASN A 11 -4.06 8.05 14.16
CA ASN A 11 -5.21 7.30 14.66
C ASN A 11 -5.21 5.89 14.04
N PRO A 12 -4.60 4.90 14.71
CA PRO A 12 -4.59 3.53 14.21
C PRO A 12 -6.00 2.93 14.27
N ILE A 13 -6.52 2.55 13.11
CA ILE A 13 -7.84 1.96 12.93
C ILE A 13 -7.66 0.44 12.85
N PRO A 14 -8.35 -0.36 13.69
CA PRO A 14 -8.41 -1.80 13.53
C PRO A 14 -9.01 -2.16 12.16
N PHE A 15 -8.49 -3.22 11.55
CA PHE A 15 -8.90 -3.63 10.21
C PHE A 15 -10.41 -3.92 10.13
N GLU A 16 -10.98 -4.53 11.16
CA GLU A 16 -12.40 -4.87 11.27
C GLU A 16 -13.30 -3.62 11.24
N ASN A 17 -12.81 -2.49 11.75
CA ASN A 17 -13.56 -1.24 11.85
C ASN A 17 -13.20 -0.25 10.73
N PHE A 18 -12.32 -0.64 9.81
CA PHE A 18 -11.74 0.29 8.85
C PHE A 18 -12.80 0.95 7.96
N VAL A 19 -13.70 0.16 7.36
CA VAL A 19 -14.77 0.67 6.49
C VAL A 19 -15.72 1.61 7.26
N PHE A 20 -16.11 1.21 8.47
CA PHE A 20 -16.99 2.03 9.32
C PHE A 20 -16.34 3.38 9.66
N GLU A 21 -15.07 3.38 10.02
CA GLU A 21 -14.34 4.62 10.34
C GLU A 21 -14.12 5.50 9.10
N LEU A 22 -13.96 4.91 7.91
CA LEU A 22 -13.94 5.67 6.64
C LEU A 22 -15.25 6.40 6.41
N LEU A 23 -16.38 5.68 6.51
CA LEU A 23 -17.73 6.23 6.31
C LEU A 23 -18.02 7.38 7.29
N LYS A 24 -17.70 7.16 8.56
CA LYS A 24 -17.90 8.15 9.62
C LYS A 24 -17.12 9.44 9.40
N ARG A 25 -16.01 9.38 8.68
CA ARG A 25 -15.08 10.51 8.50
C ARG A 25 -15.01 11.02 7.07
N ALA A 26 -15.90 10.55 6.20
CA ALA A 26 -16.04 11.07 4.85
C ALA A 26 -16.29 12.58 4.86
N GLY A 27 -15.69 13.31 3.94
CA GLY A 27 -15.78 14.76 3.84
C GLY A 27 -14.84 15.55 4.78
N GLN A 28 -14.01 14.88 5.59
CA GLN A 28 -12.96 15.52 6.36
C GLN A 28 -11.62 15.39 5.65
N ALA A 29 -10.84 16.48 5.56
CA ALA A 29 -9.49 16.44 5.02
C ALA A 29 -8.59 15.51 5.88
N ARG A 30 -8.20 14.35 5.34
CA ARG A 30 -7.41 13.33 6.03
C ARG A 30 -6.49 12.59 5.09
N ALA A 31 -5.41 12.04 5.64
CA ALA A 31 -4.58 11.05 4.96
C ALA A 31 -4.77 9.67 5.61
N TYR A 32 -4.90 8.63 4.80
CA TYR A 32 -5.00 7.24 5.24
C TYR A 32 -3.74 6.48 4.85
N GLY A 33 -2.98 6.02 5.84
CA GLY A 33 -1.78 5.21 5.62
C GLY A 33 -2.13 3.72 5.53
N LEU A 34 -1.80 3.09 4.40
CA LEU A 34 -1.99 1.66 4.16
C LEU A 34 -0.63 0.97 4.06
N LEU A 35 -0.44 -0.13 4.81
CA LEU A 35 0.75 -0.97 4.70
C LEU A 35 0.48 -2.05 3.64
N ALA A 36 0.91 -1.80 2.40
CA ALA A 36 0.61 -2.65 1.24
C ALA A 36 1.80 -3.53 0.79
N ASP A 37 2.96 -3.40 1.43
CA ASP A 37 4.17 -4.19 1.14
C ASP A 37 4.10 -5.64 1.64
N GLN A 38 3.19 -5.94 2.55
CA GLN A 38 2.99 -7.27 3.11
C GLN A 38 2.21 -8.20 2.16
N THR A 39 2.27 -9.51 2.44
CA THR A 39 1.49 -10.51 1.70
C THR A 39 0.00 -10.30 1.97
N PRO A 40 -0.87 -10.18 0.93
CA PRO A 40 -2.31 -10.11 1.12
C PRO A 40 -2.86 -11.33 1.85
N VAL A 41 -3.94 -11.15 2.62
CA VAL A 41 -4.65 -12.26 3.25
C VAL A 41 -5.22 -13.20 2.17
N LYS A 42 -5.15 -14.52 2.38
CA LYS A 42 -5.48 -15.55 1.38
C LYS A 42 -6.85 -15.34 0.68
N ARG A 43 -7.86 -14.87 1.42
CA ARG A 43 -9.22 -14.68 0.92
C ARG A 43 -9.49 -13.31 0.28
N MET A 44 -8.51 -12.40 0.27
CA MET A 44 -8.70 -11.07 -0.31
C MET A 44 -8.36 -11.05 -1.80
N PRO A 45 -9.03 -10.19 -2.59
CA PRO A 45 -8.66 -9.93 -3.98
C PRO A 45 -7.20 -9.51 -4.10
N LYS A 46 -6.51 -10.07 -5.06
CA LYS A 46 -5.08 -9.85 -5.29
C LYS A 46 -4.84 -9.57 -6.76
N TYR A 47 -3.79 -8.83 -6.99
CA TYR A 47 -3.14 -8.66 -8.28
C TYR A 47 -1.80 -9.39 -8.27
N TRP A 48 -1.56 -10.24 -9.27
CA TRP A 48 -0.32 -10.98 -9.42
C TRP A 48 0.56 -10.32 -10.48
N THR A 49 1.79 -10.03 -10.11
CA THR A 49 2.80 -9.50 -11.05
C THR A 49 4.19 -10.02 -10.71
N LYS A 50 5.12 -9.87 -11.64
CA LYS A 50 6.54 -10.13 -11.36
C LYS A 50 7.08 -9.01 -10.46
N PHE A 51 7.66 -9.38 -9.34
CA PHE A 51 8.29 -8.49 -8.38
C PHE A 51 9.56 -9.11 -7.85
N LEU A 52 10.70 -8.45 -8.01
CA LEU A 52 12.04 -9.01 -7.72
C LEU A 52 12.24 -10.39 -8.39
N ASN A 53 11.82 -10.52 -9.65
CA ASN A 53 11.88 -11.72 -10.49
C ASN A 53 11.00 -12.91 -10.04
N GLN A 54 10.07 -12.71 -9.11
CA GLN A 54 9.17 -13.74 -8.60
C GLN A 54 7.71 -13.35 -8.79
N ASP A 55 6.82 -14.33 -9.01
CA ASP A 55 5.38 -14.11 -9.02
C ASP A 55 4.94 -13.69 -7.61
N THR A 56 4.33 -12.51 -7.51
CA THR A 56 4.04 -11.88 -6.23
C THR A 56 2.64 -11.30 -6.21
N ALA A 57 1.91 -11.62 -5.14
CA ALA A 57 0.59 -11.06 -4.90
C ALA A 57 0.66 -9.67 -4.27
N PHE A 58 -0.11 -8.74 -4.81
CA PHE A 58 -0.36 -7.42 -4.24
C PHE A 58 -1.84 -7.22 -3.91
N PHE A 59 -2.11 -6.36 -2.97
CA PHE A 59 -3.46 -6.09 -2.48
C PHE A 59 -4.23 -5.14 -3.41
N LEU A 60 -5.47 -5.50 -3.76
CA LEU A 60 -6.39 -4.72 -4.58
C LEU A 60 -7.41 -3.95 -3.72
N GLY A 61 -6.98 -3.25 -2.69
CA GLY A 61 -7.90 -2.53 -1.79
C GLY A 61 -7.84 -1.01 -1.90
N PRO A 62 -6.66 -0.42 -2.15
CA PRO A 62 -6.49 1.03 -2.14
C PRO A 62 -7.39 1.78 -3.13
N GLU A 63 -7.63 1.22 -4.31
CA GLU A 63 -8.49 1.83 -5.34
C GLU A 63 -9.92 2.01 -4.86
N ARG A 64 -10.52 1.00 -4.23
CA ARG A 64 -11.90 1.09 -3.72
C ARG A 64 -12.05 2.20 -2.69
N ILE A 65 -11.04 2.36 -1.84
CA ILE A 65 -10.98 3.41 -0.83
C ILE A 65 -10.87 4.78 -1.51
N ALA A 66 -9.96 4.89 -2.48
CA ALA A 66 -9.70 6.12 -3.21
C ALA A 66 -10.93 6.59 -4.01
N ARG A 67 -11.59 5.67 -4.71
CA ARG A 67 -12.84 5.91 -5.44
C ARG A 67 -13.95 6.38 -4.51
N TYR A 68 -14.09 5.73 -3.35
CA TYR A 68 -15.11 6.10 -2.37
C TYR A 68 -14.86 7.50 -1.76
N LEU A 69 -13.60 7.86 -1.52
CA LEU A 69 -13.21 9.13 -0.90
C LEU A 69 -12.98 10.25 -1.93
N ASP A 70 -13.04 9.94 -3.22
CA ASP A 70 -12.64 10.84 -4.32
C ASP A 70 -11.26 11.47 -4.05
N ALA A 71 -10.30 10.62 -3.69
CA ALA A 71 -9.00 11.04 -3.18
C ALA A 71 -7.84 10.42 -3.96
N PRO A 72 -6.71 11.14 -4.15
CA PRO A 72 -5.54 10.59 -4.83
C PRO A 72 -4.89 9.45 -4.05
N VAL A 73 -4.25 8.53 -4.78
CA VAL A 73 -3.43 7.45 -4.22
C VAL A 73 -1.96 7.80 -4.40
N LEU A 74 -1.24 7.80 -3.29
CA LEU A 74 0.18 8.11 -3.27
C LEU A 74 1.01 6.90 -2.83
N TYR A 75 2.11 6.65 -3.52
CA TYR A 75 3.18 5.78 -3.04
C TYR A 75 4.15 6.61 -2.19
N VAL A 76 4.42 6.12 -0.99
CA VAL A 76 5.36 6.73 -0.06
C VAL A 76 6.70 6.01 -0.17
N GLU A 77 7.63 6.60 -0.91
CA GLU A 77 9.03 6.16 -0.94
C GLU A 77 9.72 6.66 0.31
N MET A 78 10.23 5.75 1.13
CA MET A 78 10.97 6.11 2.33
C MET A 78 12.34 5.42 2.30
N LYS A 79 13.40 6.19 2.55
CA LYS A 79 14.77 5.70 2.65
C LYS A 79 15.49 6.27 3.84
N ARG A 80 16.41 5.50 4.39
CA ARG A 80 17.26 5.94 5.49
C ARG A 80 18.28 6.97 4.99
N ALA A 81 18.31 8.13 5.61
CA ALA A 81 19.28 9.22 5.30
C ALA A 81 20.40 9.35 6.34
N GLY A 82 20.33 8.56 7.43
CA GLY A 82 21.31 8.55 8.52
C GLY A 82 20.72 7.94 9.78
N VAL A 83 21.45 7.98 10.87
CA VAL A 83 20.96 7.48 12.18
C VAL A 83 19.76 8.31 12.63
N GLY A 84 18.58 7.66 12.73
CA GLY A 84 17.34 8.30 13.13
C GLY A 84 16.77 9.30 12.10
N LYS A 85 17.35 9.41 10.89
CA LYS A 85 16.90 10.30 9.82
C LYS A 85 16.39 9.52 8.63
N TYR A 86 15.26 9.96 8.07
CA TYR A 86 14.64 9.38 6.89
C TYR A 86 14.33 10.47 5.87
N SER A 87 14.47 10.14 4.59
CA SER A 87 13.97 10.93 3.48
C SER A 87 12.70 10.30 2.97
N VAL A 88 11.67 11.11 2.76
CA VAL A 88 10.37 10.66 2.26
C VAL A 88 10.05 11.41 0.99
N LYS A 89 9.66 10.67 -0.06
CA LYS A 89 9.10 11.21 -1.29
C LYS A 89 7.71 10.64 -1.52
N LEU A 90 6.83 11.47 -2.05
CA LEU A 90 5.48 11.08 -2.43
C LEU A 90 5.38 11.02 -3.95
N HIS A 91 4.89 9.90 -4.46
CA HIS A 91 4.67 9.68 -5.88
C HIS A 91 3.18 9.44 -6.12
N VAL A 92 2.57 10.22 -7.01
CA VAL A 92 1.16 10.02 -7.37
C VAL A 92 1.05 8.73 -8.18
N LEU A 93 0.23 7.79 -7.72
CA LEU A 93 -0.10 6.57 -8.46
C LEU A 93 -1.39 6.71 -9.26
N ALA A 94 -2.35 7.44 -8.73
CA ALA A 94 -3.62 7.70 -9.38
C ALA A 94 -4.32 8.91 -8.75
N GLU A 95 -5.14 9.59 -9.54
CA GLU A 95 -5.98 10.71 -9.12
C GLU A 95 -7.40 10.52 -9.64
N PRO A 96 -8.42 11.06 -8.94
CA PRO A 96 -9.77 11.07 -9.45
C PRO A 96 -9.91 11.93 -10.74
N PRO A 97 -10.92 11.66 -11.59
CA PRO A 97 -11.97 10.65 -11.43
C PRO A 97 -11.48 9.23 -11.76
N TYR A 98 -11.99 8.23 -11.04
CA TYR A 98 -11.67 6.81 -11.26
C TYR A 98 -12.70 6.16 -12.19
N GLU A 99 -12.66 6.50 -13.47
CA GLU A 99 -13.59 5.99 -14.48
C GLU A 99 -13.17 4.62 -15.04
N ASP A 100 -11.86 4.35 -15.05
CA ASP A 100 -11.30 3.10 -15.57
C ASP A 100 -11.67 1.89 -14.67
N GLU A 101 -12.16 0.82 -15.29
CA GLU A 101 -12.45 -0.44 -14.58
C GLU A 101 -11.18 -1.09 -14.02
N ASP A 102 -10.04 -0.91 -14.68
CA ASP A 102 -8.75 -1.47 -14.32
C ASP A 102 -7.88 -0.54 -13.42
N ALA A 103 -8.46 0.56 -12.91
CA ALA A 103 -7.76 1.51 -12.03
C ALA A 103 -7.08 0.81 -10.84
N GLY A 104 -7.73 -0.21 -10.25
CA GLY A 104 -7.16 -0.99 -9.16
C GLY A 104 -5.91 -1.77 -9.55
N VAL A 105 -5.89 -2.33 -10.76
CA VAL A 105 -4.72 -3.04 -11.32
C VAL A 105 -3.60 -2.05 -11.60
N LYS A 106 -3.90 -0.90 -12.22
CA LYS A 106 -2.92 0.15 -12.49
C LYS A 106 -2.25 0.67 -11.21
N ILE A 107 -3.04 0.89 -10.15
CA ILE A 107 -2.54 1.32 -8.84
C ILE A 107 -1.64 0.24 -8.23
N ALA A 108 -2.07 -1.04 -8.24
CA ALA A 108 -1.30 -2.14 -7.68
C ALA A 108 0.01 -2.36 -8.44
N GLU A 109 0.00 -2.27 -9.77
CA GLU A 109 1.20 -2.37 -10.60
C GLU A 109 2.14 -1.19 -10.37
N GLY A 110 1.64 0.04 -10.37
CA GLY A 110 2.42 1.24 -10.08
C GLY A 110 3.09 1.16 -8.70
N TYR A 111 2.35 0.68 -7.69
CA TYR A 111 2.89 0.43 -6.36
C TYR A 111 3.99 -0.63 -6.39
N ALA A 112 3.77 -1.76 -7.07
CA ALA A 112 4.75 -2.84 -7.18
C ALA A 112 6.05 -2.35 -7.83
N ARG A 113 5.96 -1.57 -8.92
CA ARG A 113 7.14 -1.01 -9.62
C ARG A 113 7.88 0.01 -8.74
N GLY A 114 7.15 0.92 -8.08
CA GLY A 114 7.74 1.89 -7.15
C GLY A 114 8.48 1.22 -5.99
N LEU A 115 7.83 0.23 -5.35
CA LEU A 115 8.43 -0.53 -4.26
C LEU A 115 9.66 -1.33 -4.72
N GLU A 116 9.59 -1.99 -5.89
CA GLU A 116 10.72 -2.74 -6.45
C GLU A 116 11.92 -1.82 -6.72
N ALA A 117 11.68 -0.64 -7.31
CA ALA A 117 12.72 0.34 -7.58
C ALA A 117 13.39 0.82 -6.27
N THR A 118 12.57 1.11 -5.25
CA THR A 118 13.06 1.52 -3.92
C THR A 118 13.92 0.44 -3.28
N ILE A 119 13.49 -0.83 -3.32
CA ILE A 119 14.23 -1.96 -2.75
C ILE A 119 15.54 -2.19 -3.50
N ARG A 120 15.53 -2.13 -4.84
CA ARG A 120 16.75 -2.30 -5.65
C ARG A 120 17.77 -1.19 -5.36
N ALA A 121 17.32 0.04 -5.14
CA ALA A 121 18.20 1.17 -4.80
C ALA A 121 18.70 1.12 -3.36
N HIS A 122 17.89 0.65 -2.42
CA HIS A 122 18.18 0.63 -0.98
C HIS A 122 17.76 -0.69 -0.32
N PRO A 123 18.38 -1.84 -0.67
CA PRO A 123 17.92 -3.16 -0.23
C PRO A 123 18.01 -3.36 1.29
N ALA A 124 18.89 -2.65 1.98
CA ALA A 124 19.01 -2.75 3.44
C ALA A 124 17.87 -2.07 4.20
N ASP A 125 17.06 -1.23 3.54
CA ASP A 125 15.97 -0.49 4.18
C ASP A 125 14.65 -1.29 4.19
N TRP A 126 14.57 -2.40 3.45
CA TRP A 126 13.37 -3.23 3.41
C TRP A 126 13.39 -4.36 4.44
N LEU A 127 12.21 -4.67 4.98
CA LEU A 127 12.04 -5.68 6.03
C LEU A 127 12.03 -7.10 5.45
N TRP A 128 13.19 -7.64 5.13
CA TRP A 128 13.37 -8.98 4.53
C TRP A 128 12.85 -10.16 5.36
N ILE A 129 12.64 -9.99 6.66
CA ILE A 129 12.09 -11.03 7.53
C ILE A 129 10.60 -11.32 7.26
N HIS A 130 9.89 -10.44 6.54
CA HIS A 130 8.52 -10.69 6.11
C HIS A 130 8.50 -11.69 4.97
N ASN A 131 7.74 -12.78 5.11
CA ASN A 131 7.57 -13.77 4.05
C ASN A 131 6.61 -13.25 2.97
N LYS A 132 7.12 -12.43 2.05
CA LYS A 132 6.34 -11.83 0.94
C LYS A 132 5.84 -12.89 -0.03
N TRP A 133 6.60 -13.95 -0.27
CA TRP A 133 6.29 -15.04 -1.22
C TRP A 133 5.69 -16.26 -0.51
N LYS A 134 4.78 -16.01 0.42
CA LYS A 134 4.11 -17.06 1.20
C LYS A 134 3.21 -17.95 0.34
N TYR A 135 2.65 -17.40 -0.74
CA TYR A 135 1.74 -18.10 -1.65
C TYR A 135 2.35 -18.19 -3.03
N ALA A 136 2.19 -19.35 -3.68
CA ALA A 136 2.43 -19.49 -5.10
C ALA A 136 1.24 -18.94 -5.89
N ARG A 137 1.51 -18.41 -7.08
CA ARG A 137 0.46 -17.98 -8.01
C ARG A 137 -0.32 -19.22 -8.47
N PRO A 138 -1.66 -19.23 -8.39
CA PRO A 138 -2.48 -20.28 -8.96
C PRO A 138 -2.28 -20.38 -10.48
N PRO A 139 -2.40 -21.57 -11.08
CA PRO A 139 -2.24 -21.75 -12.53
C PRO A 139 -3.23 -20.94 -13.38
N ASP A 140 -4.39 -20.62 -12.81
CA ASP A 140 -5.52 -19.99 -13.52
C ASP A 140 -5.63 -18.46 -13.24
N GLU A 141 -4.65 -17.86 -12.57
CA GLU A 141 -4.63 -16.41 -12.24
C GLU A 141 -3.45 -15.67 -12.89
#